data_2f7f8faf61b988e2ef6b5e44168fa03d
#
_entry.id   2f7f8faf61b988e2ef6b5e44168fa03d
#
_cell.length_a   1.000
_cell.length_b   1.000
_cell.length_c   1.000
_cell.angle_alpha   90.00
_cell.angle_beta   90.00
_cell.angle_gamma   90.00
#
_symmetry.space_group_name_H-M   'P 1'
#
loop_
_entity.id
_entity.type
_entity.pdbx_description
1 polymer ?
#
loop_
_entity_poly.entity_id
_entity_poly.type
_entity_poly.pdbx_seq_one_letter_code
_entity_poly.pdbx_strand_id
1 'polypeptide(L)'
;MSKILVGLKRVVDYNVRVRVKPDGTGIVTDGVKMSINPFDEIALEEALRIREKGAATEVVVVSIGPADAQQQLRTGLAMGADRAILVQSDSTVEPLAAARIFLKLIEKEAPQIVLLGKQGIDDDNNQTGQMLAALWNRPQATFASRVELDGAKARVTREVDAGLETLEIDLPAVITTDLRLNEPRYVKLPEIMKAKKKPLETIAIADLGVDTASQFRTVKYDPPAARSKGVMVKDVNELVAALKQKGLIQ
;
A
#
# COMPACT_ATOMS: atom_id res chain seq x y z
N MET A 1 14.44 -17.13 12.70
CA MET A 1 14.25 -16.90 11.26
C MET A 1 13.60 -15.53 11.11
N SER A 2 14.19 -14.64 10.32
CA SER A 2 13.65 -13.27 10.14
C SER A 2 12.56 -13.28 9.06
N LYS A 3 11.36 -12.85 9.42
CA LYS A 3 10.18 -12.85 8.56
C LYS A 3 9.76 -11.41 8.23
N ILE A 4 9.34 -11.17 6.99
CA ILE A 4 8.74 -9.90 6.57
C ILE A 4 7.27 -10.13 6.23
N LEU A 5 6.39 -9.34 6.82
CA LEU A 5 4.96 -9.30 6.50
C LEU A 5 4.69 -8.10 5.58
N VAL A 6 4.04 -8.33 4.45
CA VAL A 6 3.78 -7.28 3.45
C VAL A 6 2.28 -7.18 3.20
N GLY A 7 1.70 -5.99 3.36
CA GLY A 7 0.31 -5.74 2.98
C GLY A 7 0.19 -5.49 1.48
N LEU A 8 -0.83 -6.09 0.86
CA LEU A 8 -1.18 -5.89 -0.55
C LEU A 8 -2.66 -5.55 -0.66
N LYS A 9 -2.98 -4.29 -0.94
CA LYS A 9 -4.37 -3.86 -1.13
C LYS A 9 -4.79 -4.07 -2.59
N ARG A 10 -5.97 -4.66 -2.81
CA ARG A 10 -6.62 -4.74 -4.12
C ARG A 10 -7.31 -3.41 -4.40
N VAL A 11 -6.93 -2.74 -5.49
CA VAL A 11 -7.45 -1.44 -5.90
C VAL A 11 -7.83 -1.44 -7.36
N VAL A 12 -8.63 -0.46 -7.80
CA VAL A 12 -8.84 -0.20 -9.23
C VAL A 12 -7.49 0.16 -9.86
N ASP A 13 -7.17 -0.47 -11.00
CA ASP A 13 -5.92 -0.21 -11.72
C ASP A 13 -5.81 1.28 -12.09
N TYR A 14 -4.66 1.88 -11.82
CA TYR A 14 -4.42 3.32 -12.00
C TYR A 14 -4.55 3.81 -13.45
N ASN A 15 -4.53 2.91 -14.44
CA ASN A 15 -4.79 3.25 -15.85
C ASN A 15 -6.29 3.30 -16.16
N VAL A 16 -7.14 2.86 -15.25
CA VAL A 16 -8.59 2.87 -15.46
C VAL A 16 -9.17 4.24 -15.10
N ARG A 17 -9.97 4.80 -15.99
CA ARG A 17 -10.76 5.99 -15.68
C ARG A 17 -11.90 5.61 -14.72
N VAL A 18 -11.77 6.00 -13.46
CA VAL A 18 -12.79 5.77 -12.43
C VAL A 18 -14.09 6.50 -12.78
N ARG A 19 -15.23 5.83 -12.59
CA ARG A 19 -16.57 6.39 -12.79
C ARG A 19 -17.39 6.21 -11.51
N VAL A 20 -18.08 7.26 -11.11
CA VAL A 20 -19.05 7.20 -10.01
C VAL A 20 -20.34 6.56 -10.52
N LYS A 21 -20.98 5.73 -9.69
CA LYS A 21 -22.28 5.14 -10.01
C LYS A 21 -23.34 6.25 -10.12
N PRO A 22 -24.37 6.10 -11.00
CA PRO A 22 -25.38 7.13 -11.20
C PRO A 22 -26.13 7.54 -9.93
N ASP A 23 -26.27 6.62 -8.99
CA ASP A 23 -26.92 6.83 -7.69
C ASP A 23 -26.01 7.46 -6.62
N GLY A 24 -24.74 7.69 -6.93
CA GLY A 24 -23.76 8.26 -6.00
C GLY A 24 -23.37 7.34 -4.84
N THR A 25 -23.72 6.04 -4.87
CA THR A 25 -23.43 5.10 -3.77
C THR A 25 -22.02 4.55 -3.76
N GLY A 26 -21.22 4.84 -4.80
CA GLY A 26 -19.85 4.35 -4.91
C GLY A 26 -19.29 4.52 -6.31
N ILE A 27 -18.18 3.85 -6.57
CA ILE A 27 -17.56 3.78 -7.89
C ILE A 27 -17.98 2.51 -8.62
N VAL A 28 -17.94 2.54 -9.96
CA VAL A 28 -18.20 1.35 -10.79
C VAL A 28 -16.97 0.45 -10.76
N THR A 29 -17.14 -0.77 -10.25
CA THR A 29 -16.08 -1.79 -10.16
C THR A 29 -16.35 -3.02 -11.04
N ASP A 30 -17.58 -3.22 -11.51
CA ASP A 30 -17.96 -4.36 -12.33
C ASP A 30 -17.26 -4.31 -13.69
N GLY A 31 -16.54 -5.39 -14.03
CA GLY A 31 -15.77 -5.49 -15.28
C GLY A 31 -14.55 -4.57 -15.34
N VAL A 32 -14.18 -3.94 -14.23
CA VAL A 32 -13.04 -3.04 -14.15
C VAL A 32 -11.77 -3.82 -13.78
N LYS A 33 -10.67 -3.52 -14.43
CA LYS A 33 -9.37 -4.11 -14.09
C LYS A 33 -8.97 -3.69 -12.67
N MET A 34 -8.59 -4.67 -11.85
CA MET A 34 -8.07 -4.47 -10.51
C MET A 34 -6.59 -4.85 -10.48
N SER A 35 -5.81 -4.15 -9.65
CA SER A 35 -4.37 -4.38 -9.48
C SER A 35 -3.96 -4.40 -8.00
N ILE A 36 -2.71 -4.75 -7.73
CA ILE A 36 -2.08 -4.43 -6.45
C ILE A 36 -1.93 -2.90 -6.37
N ASN A 37 -2.15 -2.33 -5.20
CA ASN A 37 -1.85 -0.92 -4.96
C ASN A 37 -0.37 -0.64 -5.27
N PRO A 38 -0.03 0.36 -6.09
CA PRO A 38 1.35 0.61 -6.53
C PRO A 38 2.35 0.77 -5.38
N PHE A 39 1.96 1.43 -4.28
CA PHE A 39 2.82 1.57 -3.11
C PHE A 39 3.09 0.24 -2.41
N ASP A 40 2.12 -0.69 -2.42
CA ASP A 40 2.29 -2.03 -1.84
C ASP A 40 3.16 -2.92 -2.73
N GLU A 41 3.13 -2.71 -4.05
CA GLU A 41 4.00 -3.40 -4.99
C GLU A 41 5.47 -3.03 -4.76
N ILE A 42 5.75 -1.75 -4.46
CA ILE A 42 7.06 -1.27 -4.00
C ILE A 42 7.47 -1.93 -2.67
N ALA A 43 6.53 -2.03 -1.71
CA ALA A 43 6.78 -2.68 -0.43
C ALA A 43 7.16 -4.16 -0.60
N LEU A 44 6.46 -4.86 -1.47
CA LEU A 44 6.77 -6.26 -1.79
C LEU A 44 8.14 -6.40 -2.46
N GLU A 45 8.46 -5.57 -3.44
CA GLU A 45 9.77 -5.60 -4.10
C GLU A 45 10.90 -5.38 -3.08
N GLU A 46 10.74 -4.45 -2.14
CA GLU A 46 11.75 -4.23 -1.10
C GLU A 46 11.90 -5.43 -0.17
N ALA A 47 10.80 -6.05 0.24
CA ALA A 47 10.84 -7.28 1.03
C ALA A 47 11.62 -8.40 0.34
N LEU A 48 11.41 -8.55 -0.97
CA LEU A 48 12.11 -9.54 -1.78
C LEU A 48 13.61 -9.24 -1.88
N ARG A 49 13.98 -7.98 -2.09
CA ARG A 49 15.38 -7.53 -2.12
C ARG A 49 16.10 -7.73 -0.79
N ILE A 50 15.41 -7.46 0.33
CA ILE A 50 15.94 -7.71 1.68
C ILE A 50 16.18 -9.21 1.88
N ARG A 51 15.25 -10.08 1.46
CA ARG A 51 15.42 -11.53 1.54
C ARG A 51 16.57 -12.03 0.64
N GLU A 52 16.67 -11.53 -0.58
CA GLU A 52 17.74 -11.88 -1.53
C GLU A 52 19.14 -11.50 -1.02
N LYS A 53 19.24 -10.43 -0.23
CA LYS A 53 20.47 -10.04 0.50
C LYS A 53 20.74 -10.90 1.74
N GLY A 54 19.87 -11.86 2.07
CA GLY A 54 20.03 -12.76 3.22
C GLY A 54 19.62 -12.17 4.57
N ALA A 55 19.04 -10.96 4.60
CA ALA A 55 18.59 -10.32 5.85
C ALA A 55 17.21 -10.79 6.32
N ALA A 56 16.48 -11.52 5.49
CA ALA A 56 15.22 -12.19 5.82
C ALA A 56 15.19 -13.60 5.21
N THR A 57 14.36 -14.48 5.81
CA THR A 57 14.23 -15.88 5.36
C THR A 57 12.86 -16.17 4.74
N GLU A 58 11.84 -15.36 5.03
CA GLU A 58 10.49 -15.56 4.55
C GLU A 58 9.79 -14.23 4.29
N VAL A 59 9.08 -14.13 3.15
CA VAL A 59 8.21 -13.01 2.79
C VAL A 59 6.78 -13.52 2.69
N VAL A 60 5.91 -12.99 3.56
CA VAL A 60 4.49 -13.32 3.63
C VAL A 60 3.67 -12.14 3.17
N VAL A 61 2.85 -12.34 2.14
CA VAL A 61 1.96 -11.28 1.63
C VAL A 61 0.55 -11.44 2.21
N VAL A 62 -0.06 -10.33 2.59
CA VAL A 62 -1.39 -10.28 3.21
C VAL A 62 -2.28 -9.35 2.43
N SER A 63 -3.53 -9.77 2.18
CA SER A 63 -4.58 -8.89 1.69
C SER A 63 -5.81 -9.00 2.58
N ILE A 64 -6.50 -7.88 2.77
CA ILE A 64 -7.78 -7.81 3.47
C ILE A 64 -8.82 -7.40 2.43
N GLY A 65 -9.84 -8.23 2.20
CA GLY A 65 -10.85 -7.93 1.20
C GLY A 65 -11.65 -9.13 0.71
N PRO A 66 -12.42 -8.98 -0.37
CA PRO A 66 -13.27 -10.04 -0.90
C PRO A 66 -12.43 -11.21 -1.45
N ALA A 67 -13.09 -12.34 -1.70
CA ALA A 67 -12.45 -13.54 -2.23
C ALA A 67 -11.59 -13.28 -3.48
N ASP A 68 -12.00 -12.35 -4.33
CA ASP A 68 -11.27 -11.94 -5.54
C ASP A 68 -9.89 -11.32 -5.26
N ALA A 69 -9.63 -10.84 -4.03
CA ALA A 69 -8.30 -10.35 -3.66
C ALA A 69 -7.21 -11.43 -3.71
N GLN A 70 -7.60 -12.71 -3.80
CA GLN A 70 -6.68 -13.80 -4.10
C GLN A 70 -5.88 -13.56 -5.39
N GLN A 71 -6.45 -12.89 -6.38
CA GLN A 71 -5.77 -12.61 -7.64
C GLN A 71 -4.51 -11.73 -7.42
N GLN A 72 -4.62 -10.70 -6.59
CA GLN A 72 -3.50 -9.83 -6.24
C GLN A 72 -2.47 -10.57 -5.38
N LEU A 73 -2.92 -11.42 -4.46
CA LEU A 73 -2.02 -12.30 -3.70
C LEU A 73 -1.28 -13.28 -4.60
N ARG A 74 -1.93 -13.88 -5.62
CA ARG A 74 -1.26 -14.74 -6.61
C ARG A 74 -0.23 -13.97 -7.43
N THR A 75 -0.49 -12.70 -7.74
CA THR A 75 0.51 -11.82 -8.37
C THR A 75 1.70 -11.61 -7.44
N GLY A 76 1.48 -11.31 -6.16
CA GLY A 76 2.55 -11.19 -5.17
C GLY A 76 3.38 -12.48 -4.99
N LEU A 77 2.73 -13.63 -5.01
CA LEU A 77 3.39 -14.94 -5.01
C LEU A 77 4.23 -15.18 -6.28
N ALA A 78 3.76 -14.67 -7.42
CA ALA A 78 4.47 -14.75 -8.70
C ALA A 78 5.66 -13.78 -8.76
N MET A 79 5.60 -12.64 -8.09
CA MET A 79 6.75 -11.74 -7.90
C MET A 79 7.85 -12.41 -7.07
N GLY A 80 7.49 -13.32 -6.16
CA GLY A 80 8.49 -14.06 -5.40
C GLY A 80 8.15 -14.33 -3.94
N ALA A 81 7.04 -13.81 -3.39
CA ALA A 81 6.64 -14.10 -2.01
C ALA A 81 6.52 -15.61 -1.77
N ASP A 82 6.75 -16.05 -0.54
CA ASP A 82 6.80 -17.46 -0.19
C ASP A 82 5.40 -18.04 0.05
N ARG A 83 4.55 -17.31 0.76
CA ARG A 83 3.14 -17.65 1.00
C ARG A 83 2.27 -16.41 1.14
N ALA A 84 0.97 -16.63 1.11
CA ALA A 84 -0.02 -15.57 1.17
C ALA A 84 -1.10 -15.85 2.22
N ILE A 85 -1.66 -14.79 2.79
CA ILE A 85 -2.81 -14.82 3.69
C ILE A 85 -3.87 -13.86 3.15
N LEU A 86 -5.06 -14.38 2.91
CA LEU A 86 -6.25 -13.59 2.64
C LEU A 86 -7.07 -13.50 3.93
N VAL A 87 -7.23 -12.31 4.46
CA VAL A 87 -8.28 -12.04 5.46
C VAL A 87 -9.54 -11.65 4.71
N GLN A 88 -10.47 -12.61 4.62
CA GLN A 88 -11.64 -12.44 3.77
C GLN A 88 -12.70 -11.58 4.45
N SER A 89 -13.11 -10.52 3.75
CA SER A 89 -14.20 -9.62 4.12
C SER A 89 -14.87 -9.07 2.86
N ASP A 90 -16.19 -9.13 2.81
CA ASP A 90 -16.96 -8.50 1.73
C ASP A 90 -17.28 -7.02 2.03
N SER A 91 -17.03 -6.58 3.26
CA SER A 91 -17.20 -5.20 3.67
C SER A 91 -15.90 -4.41 3.54
N THR A 92 -16.00 -3.12 3.29
CA THR A 92 -14.87 -2.19 3.34
C THR A 92 -14.29 -2.17 4.76
N VAL A 93 -12.97 -2.29 4.86
CA VAL A 93 -12.24 -2.26 6.14
C VAL A 93 -11.50 -0.93 6.26
N GLU A 94 -11.82 -0.18 7.30
CA GLU A 94 -11.19 1.11 7.58
C GLU A 94 -9.74 0.95 8.10
N PRO A 95 -8.90 2.00 8.02
CA PRO A 95 -7.48 1.91 8.39
C PRO A 95 -7.22 1.38 9.80
N LEU A 96 -8.01 1.80 10.80
CA LEU A 96 -7.85 1.32 12.16
C LEU A 96 -8.21 -0.16 12.31
N ALA A 97 -9.28 -0.61 11.66
CA ALA A 97 -9.64 -2.02 11.63
C ALA A 97 -8.58 -2.86 10.91
N ALA A 98 -8.05 -2.37 9.78
CA ALA A 98 -6.94 -3.00 9.08
C ALA A 98 -5.70 -3.11 9.97
N ALA A 99 -5.33 -2.06 10.72
CA ALA A 99 -4.22 -2.09 11.65
C ALA A 99 -4.43 -3.13 12.77
N ARG A 100 -5.63 -3.25 13.32
CA ARG A 100 -5.97 -4.29 14.31
C ARG A 100 -5.88 -5.70 13.73
N ILE A 101 -6.30 -5.90 12.47
CA ILE A 101 -6.16 -7.17 11.76
C ILE A 101 -4.69 -7.53 11.58
N PHE A 102 -3.87 -6.58 11.11
CA PHE A 102 -2.42 -6.79 11.00
C PHE A 102 -1.78 -7.12 12.35
N LEU A 103 -2.22 -6.49 13.45
CA LEU A 103 -1.74 -6.82 14.79
C LEU A 103 -2.01 -8.29 15.14
N LYS A 104 -3.21 -8.82 14.85
CA LYS A 104 -3.52 -10.24 15.04
C LYS A 104 -2.65 -11.17 14.19
N LEU A 105 -2.37 -10.78 12.97
CA LEU A 105 -1.44 -11.54 12.12
C LEU A 105 0.00 -11.47 12.65
N ILE A 106 0.43 -10.36 13.21
CA ILE A 106 1.73 -10.21 13.84
C ILE A 106 1.88 -11.14 15.05
N GLU A 107 0.84 -11.29 15.86
CA GLU A 107 0.82 -12.24 16.99
C GLU A 107 1.05 -13.69 16.52
N LYS A 108 0.51 -14.07 15.35
CA LYS A 108 0.67 -15.41 14.75
C LYS A 108 2.01 -15.57 14.04
N GLU A 109 2.43 -14.55 13.27
CA GLU A 109 3.54 -14.64 12.34
C GLU A 109 4.89 -14.22 12.91
N ALA A 110 4.89 -13.40 13.98
CA ALA A 110 6.07 -12.86 14.63
C ALA A 110 7.11 -12.25 13.65
N PRO A 111 6.72 -11.31 12.75
CA PRO A 111 7.63 -10.73 11.79
C PRO A 111 8.64 -9.79 12.46
N GLN A 112 9.81 -9.61 11.83
CA GLN A 112 10.78 -8.59 12.21
C GLN A 112 10.47 -7.23 11.53
N ILE A 113 9.81 -7.27 10.38
CA ILE A 113 9.43 -6.06 9.65
C ILE A 113 8.03 -6.25 9.10
N VAL A 114 7.21 -5.22 9.23
CA VAL A 114 5.97 -5.07 8.46
C VAL A 114 6.20 -3.96 7.44
N LEU A 115 6.07 -4.31 6.15
CA LEU A 115 6.15 -3.38 5.04
C LEU A 115 4.77 -3.15 4.46
N LEU A 116 4.36 -1.89 4.37
CA LEU A 116 3.10 -1.46 3.76
C LEU A 116 3.39 -0.34 2.76
N GLY A 117 2.57 -0.19 1.74
CA GLY A 117 2.53 1.06 0.99
C GLY A 117 2.15 2.22 1.91
N LYS A 118 2.67 3.42 1.66
CA LYS A 118 2.34 4.58 2.51
C LYS A 118 0.83 4.88 2.50
N GLN A 119 0.15 4.60 1.38
CA GLN A 119 -1.27 4.87 1.18
C GLN A 119 -1.87 3.96 0.13
N GLY A 120 -3.19 3.80 0.11
CA GLY A 120 -3.93 3.21 -1.00
C GLY A 120 -4.32 4.29 -2.01
N ILE A 121 -4.21 4.02 -3.32
CA ILE A 121 -4.61 4.98 -4.36
C ILE A 121 -6.13 5.14 -4.48
N ASP A 122 -6.90 4.36 -3.75
CA ASP A 122 -8.36 4.36 -3.73
C ASP A 122 -8.94 5.33 -2.69
N ASP A 123 -8.35 5.41 -1.50
CA ASP A 123 -8.86 6.21 -0.40
C ASP A 123 -7.87 7.28 0.12
N ASP A 124 -6.59 7.14 -0.21
CA ASP A 124 -5.52 8.08 0.12
C ASP A 124 -5.36 8.39 1.63
N ASN A 125 -5.84 7.49 2.50
CA ASN A 125 -5.91 7.74 3.95
C ASN A 125 -4.54 7.87 4.62
N ASN A 126 -3.53 7.10 4.19
CA ASN A 126 -2.18 7.12 4.77
C ASN A 126 -2.15 6.97 6.30
N GLN A 127 -2.87 6.00 6.86
CA GLN A 127 -3.07 5.85 8.31
C GLN A 127 -2.71 4.46 8.85
N THR A 128 -2.90 3.40 8.07
CA THR A 128 -2.82 2.02 8.55
C THR A 128 -1.46 1.69 9.18
N GLY A 129 -0.36 2.06 8.55
CA GLY A 129 0.99 1.76 9.03
C GLY A 129 1.29 2.43 10.37
N GLN A 130 0.95 3.71 10.50
CA GLN A 130 1.16 4.49 11.71
C GLN A 130 0.30 3.97 12.88
N MET A 131 -0.98 3.67 12.60
CA MET A 131 -1.87 3.06 13.60
C MET A 131 -1.38 1.69 14.03
N LEU A 132 -0.89 0.87 13.09
CA LEU A 132 -0.32 -0.43 13.41
C LEU A 132 0.91 -0.31 14.31
N ALA A 133 1.83 0.59 14.00
CA ALA A 133 3.03 0.81 14.81
C ALA A 133 2.68 1.20 16.25
N ALA A 134 1.69 2.10 16.40
CA ALA A 134 1.19 2.50 17.72
C ALA A 134 0.54 1.33 18.48
N LEU A 135 -0.33 0.55 17.83
CA LEU A 135 -0.98 -0.61 18.44
C LEU A 135 0.02 -1.72 18.80
N TRP A 136 1.02 -1.94 17.97
CA TRP A 136 2.08 -2.94 18.21
C TRP A 136 3.12 -2.45 19.23
N ASN A 137 3.10 -1.17 19.56
CA ASN A 137 4.11 -0.52 20.40
C ASN A 137 5.53 -0.76 19.86
N ARG A 138 5.71 -0.51 18.57
CA ARG A 138 6.98 -0.66 17.85
C ARG A 138 7.31 0.61 17.06
N PRO A 139 8.61 0.83 16.77
CA PRO A 139 9.03 1.95 15.93
C PRO A 139 8.37 1.94 14.55
N GLN A 140 8.26 3.11 13.97
CA GLN A 140 7.82 3.29 12.59
C GLN A 140 8.79 4.18 11.82
N ALA A 141 8.93 3.90 10.52
CA ALA A 141 9.53 4.82 9.56
C ALA A 141 8.63 4.88 8.32
N THR A 142 8.10 6.07 8.03
CA THR A 142 7.10 6.29 6.98
C THR A 142 7.71 6.96 5.76
N PHE A 143 7.08 6.77 4.57
CA PHE A 143 7.49 7.38 3.29
C PHE A 143 8.90 6.98 2.85
N ALA A 144 9.31 5.73 3.09
CA ALA A 144 10.66 5.27 2.82
C ALA A 144 11.01 5.38 1.33
N SER A 145 12.11 6.06 1.04
CA SER A 145 12.77 6.11 -0.27
C SER A 145 14.07 5.32 -0.30
N ARG A 146 14.58 4.87 0.86
CA ARG A 146 15.72 3.95 1.00
C ARG A 146 15.60 3.18 2.32
N VAL A 147 15.90 1.88 2.28
CA VAL A 147 15.91 1.01 3.46
C VAL A 147 17.22 0.22 3.49
N GLU A 148 17.94 0.29 4.60
CA GLU A 148 19.16 -0.48 4.86
C GLU A 148 19.02 -1.17 6.21
N LEU A 149 19.28 -2.47 6.26
CA LEU A 149 19.26 -3.25 7.50
C LEU A 149 20.67 -3.46 8.01
N ASP A 150 20.87 -3.27 9.32
CA ASP A 150 22.13 -3.54 10.02
C ASP A 150 21.81 -4.24 11.35
N GLY A 151 21.94 -5.57 11.34
CA GLY A 151 21.62 -6.41 12.48
C GLY A 151 20.19 -6.22 13.00
N ALA A 152 20.03 -5.68 14.20
CA ALA A 152 18.73 -5.43 14.83
C ALA A 152 18.16 -4.03 14.54
N LYS A 153 18.75 -3.30 13.62
CA LYS A 153 18.35 -1.94 13.27
C LYS A 153 18.02 -1.79 11.78
N ALA A 154 17.17 -0.82 11.48
CA ALA A 154 16.92 -0.36 10.13
C ALA A 154 17.25 1.13 10.03
N ARG A 155 18.01 1.50 9.01
CA ARG A 155 18.23 2.88 8.61
C ARG A 155 17.33 3.18 7.42
N VAL A 156 16.39 4.11 7.61
CA VAL A 156 15.36 4.44 6.61
C VAL A 156 15.47 5.90 6.24
N THR A 157 15.74 6.17 4.97
CA THR A 157 15.66 7.53 4.41
C THR A 157 14.26 7.75 3.86
N ARG A 158 13.69 8.89 4.18
CA ARG A 158 12.34 9.31 3.80
C ARG A 158 12.37 10.70 3.19
N GLU A 159 11.41 10.97 2.32
CA GLU A 159 11.24 12.29 1.74
C GLU A 159 10.18 13.06 2.52
N VAL A 160 10.53 14.26 2.93
CA VAL A 160 9.67 15.21 3.64
C VAL A 160 9.76 16.55 2.92
N ASP A 161 8.87 17.50 3.24
CA ASP A 161 8.82 18.81 2.54
C ASP A 161 10.15 19.59 2.64
N ALA A 162 10.88 19.41 3.75
CA ALA A 162 12.18 20.04 3.96
C ALA A 162 13.37 19.33 3.24
N GLY A 163 13.14 18.18 2.60
CA GLY A 163 14.17 17.40 1.92
C GLY A 163 14.20 15.93 2.35
N LEU A 164 15.40 15.39 2.57
CA LEU A 164 15.59 14.01 2.99
C LEU A 164 15.88 13.94 4.49
N GLU A 165 15.22 13.02 5.16
CA GLU A 165 15.46 12.69 6.57
C GLU A 165 15.83 11.20 6.68
N THR A 166 16.84 10.89 7.46
CA THR A 166 17.24 9.50 7.73
C THR A 166 17.00 9.15 9.19
N LEU A 167 16.19 8.14 9.41
CA LEU A 167 15.87 7.60 10.74
C LEU A 167 16.62 6.29 10.94
N GLU A 168 17.15 6.07 12.15
CA GLU A 168 17.59 4.76 12.61
C GLU A 168 16.57 4.25 13.63
N ILE A 169 16.00 3.08 13.37
CA ILE A 169 14.96 2.47 14.21
C ILE A 169 15.33 1.04 14.57
N ASP A 170 14.93 0.61 15.77
CA ASP A 170 15.12 -0.77 16.24
C ASP A 170 14.07 -1.69 15.60
N LEU A 171 14.47 -2.92 15.29
CA LEU A 171 13.56 -3.98 14.86
C LEU A 171 13.04 -4.77 16.09
N PRO A 172 11.80 -5.29 16.04
CA PRO A 172 10.85 -5.26 14.94
C PRO A 172 10.18 -3.88 14.77
N ALA A 173 9.82 -3.55 13.51
CA ALA A 173 9.31 -2.23 13.15
C ALA A 173 8.28 -2.27 12.02
N VAL A 174 7.52 -1.17 11.85
CA VAL A 174 6.66 -0.91 10.72
C VAL A 174 7.32 0.13 9.79
N ILE A 175 7.43 -0.19 8.52
CA ILE A 175 7.97 0.72 7.50
C ILE A 175 6.92 0.90 6.42
N THR A 176 6.62 2.15 6.04
CA THR A 176 5.75 2.41 4.89
C THR A 176 6.57 2.98 3.72
N THR A 177 6.21 2.56 2.50
CA THR A 177 7.05 2.78 1.32
C THR A 177 6.50 3.86 0.39
N ASP A 178 7.39 4.71 -0.13
CA ASP A 178 7.11 5.63 -1.22
C ASP A 178 7.45 4.98 -2.57
N LEU A 179 6.90 5.52 -3.67
CA LEU A 179 7.16 5.02 -5.04
C LEU A 179 8.63 5.13 -5.47
N ARG A 180 9.41 5.99 -4.82
CA ARG A 180 10.83 6.24 -5.15
C ARG A 180 11.80 5.24 -4.52
N LEU A 181 11.31 4.32 -3.68
CA LEU A 181 12.17 3.35 -2.99
C LEU A 181 12.83 2.38 -3.96
N ASN A 182 12.09 1.88 -4.92
CA ASN A 182 12.59 0.91 -5.91
C ASN A 182 11.69 0.85 -7.14
N GLU A 183 12.07 0.02 -8.10
CA GLU A 183 11.27 -0.34 -9.26
C GLU A 183 10.90 -1.83 -9.15
N PRO A 184 9.60 -2.17 -9.12
CA PRO A 184 9.13 -3.55 -9.02
C PRO A 184 9.56 -4.40 -10.21
N ARG A 185 9.89 -5.66 -9.92
CA ARG A 185 10.28 -6.64 -10.94
C ARG A 185 9.13 -7.06 -11.81
N TYR A 186 9.43 -7.34 -13.07
CA TYR A 186 8.48 -7.95 -14.00
C TYR A 186 8.24 -9.42 -13.66
N VAL A 187 6.97 -9.81 -13.62
CA VAL A 187 6.57 -11.21 -13.41
C VAL A 187 6.60 -11.96 -14.74
N LYS A 188 7.37 -13.06 -14.80
CA LYS A 188 7.46 -13.93 -15.97
C LYS A 188 6.38 -14.99 -15.93
N LEU A 189 5.92 -15.45 -17.10
CA LEU A 189 4.89 -16.49 -17.22
C LEU A 189 5.17 -17.78 -16.42
N PRO A 190 6.40 -18.33 -16.39
CA PRO A 190 6.70 -19.48 -15.55
C PRO A 190 6.46 -19.26 -14.06
N GLU A 191 6.73 -18.04 -13.56
CA GLU A 191 6.52 -17.69 -12.15
C GLU A 191 5.02 -17.62 -11.81
N ILE A 192 4.18 -17.15 -12.74
CA ILE A 192 2.71 -17.17 -12.58
C ILE A 192 2.22 -18.63 -12.43
N MET A 193 2.76 -19.54 -13.22
CA MET A 193 2.39 -20.97 -13.14
C MET A 193 2.83 -21.60 -11.81
N LYS A 194 4.04 -21.28 -11.33
CA LYS A 194 4.54 -21.72 -10.02
C LYS A 194 3.71 -21.16 -8.87
N ALA A 195 3.34 -19.87 -8.95
CA ALA A 195 2.56 -19.18 -7.93
C ALA A 195 1.20 -19.84 -7.65
N LYS A 196 0.59 -20.51 -8.64
CA LYS A 196 -0.66 -21.26 -8.44
C LYS A 196 -0.56 -22.38 -7.40
N LYS A 197 0.65 -22.93 -7.20
CA LYS A 197 0.93 -24.03 -6.26
C LYS A 197 1.43 -23.53 -4.90
N LYS A 198 1.82 -22.26 -4.77
CA LYS A 198 2.31 -21.70 -3.50
C LYS A 198 1.17 -21.62 -2.46
N PRO A 199 1.48 -21.77 -1.17
CA PRO A 199 0.49 -21.71 -0.10
C PRO A 199 -0.25 -20.38 -0.09
N LEU A 200 -1.57 -20.44 0.02
CA LEU A 200 -2.44 -19.32 0.25
C LEU A 200 -3.47 -19.75 1.29
N GLU A 201 -3.38 -19.17 2.48
CA GLU A 201 -4.31 -19.37 3.58
C GLU A 201 -5.45 -18.34 3.47
N THR A 202 -6.68 -18.76 3.72
CA THR A 202 -7.83 -17.86 3.85
C THR A 202 -8.35 -17.91 5.27
N ILE A 203 -8.46 -16.75 5.91
CA ILE A 203 -8.98 -16.57 7.27
C ILE A 203 -10.24 -15.71 7.15
N ALA A 204 -11.37 -16.15 7.69
CA ALA A 204 -12.53 -15.29 7.78
C ALA A 204 -12.26 -14.16 8.78
N ILE A 205 -12.61 -12.92 8.43
CA ILE A 205 -12.36 -11.76 9.30
C ILE A 205 -12.98 -11.92 10.70
N ALA A 206 -14.12 -12.62 10.78
CA ALA A 206 -14.80 -12.92 12.04
C ALA A 206 -13.96 -13.79 12.99
N ASP A 207 -13.10 -14.67 12.44
CA ASP A 207 -12.28 -15.58 13.23
C ASP A 207 -11.13 -14.87 13.95
N LEU A 208 -10.82 -13.62 13.57
CA LEU A 208 -9.77 -12.83 14.19
C LEU A 208 -10.25 -12.11 15.47
N GLY A 209 -11.55 -12.06 15.73
CA GLY A 209 -12.13 -11.39 16.91
C GLY A 209 -11.81 -9.88 16.95
N VAL A 210 -11.65 -9.24 15.80
CA VAL A 210 -11.34 -7.81 15.67
C VAL A 210 -12.64 -7.03 15.46
N ASP A 211 -12.79 -5.93 16.20
CA ASP A 211 -13.87 -4.96 15.93
C ASP A 211 -13.56 -4.24 14.61
N THR A 212 -14.41 -4.48 13.63
CA THR A 212 -14.34 -3.91 12.28
C THR A 212 -15.51 -2.98 11.99
N ALA A 213 -16.30 -2.61 12.99
CA ALA A 213 -17.42 -1.69 12.83
C ALA A 213 -16.92 -0.34 12.28
N SER A 214 -17.53 0.09 11.18
CA SER A 214 -17.23 1.39 10.59
C SER A 214 -17.68 2.51 11.51
N GLN A 215 -16.81 3.49 11.74
CA GLN A 215 -17.12 4.69 12.49
C GLN A 215 -17.62 5.83 11.59
N PHE A 216 -17.53 5.64 10.28
CA PHE A 216 -17.93 6.63 9.28
C PHE A 216 -18.97 6.04 8.34
N ARG A 217 -19.83 6.90 7.83
CA ARG A 217 -20.76 6.59 6.76
C ARG A 217 -20.51 7.53 5.59
N THR A 218 -20.09 7.00 4.45
CA THR A 218 -20.03 7.78 3.22
C THR A 218 -21.44 8.14 2.79
N VAL A 219 -21.71 9.43 2.70
CA VAL A 219 -23.04 9.95 2.35
C VAL A 219 -23.26 9.89 0.84
N LYS A 220 -22.22 10.28 0.06
CA LYS A 220 -22.31 10.36 -1.40
C LYS A 220 -20.94 10.41 -2.04
N TYR A 221 -20.84 9.86 -3.25
CA TYR A 221 -19.74 10.04 -4.18
C TYR A 221 -20.18 10.95 -5.32
N ASP A 222 -19.41 11.98 -5.60
CA ASP A 222 -19.59 12.85 -6.74
C ASP A 222 -18.32 12.88 -7.61
N PRO A 223 -18.44 12.94 -8.93
CA PRO A 223 -17.27 13.15 -9.78
C PRO A 223 -16.69 14.55 -9.52
N PRO A 224 -15.36 14.74 -9.68
CA PRO A 224 -14.78 16.07 -9.56
C PRO A 224 -15.41 17.04 -10.56
N ALA A 225 -15.53 18.30 -10.17
CA ALA A 225 -16.03 19.34 -11.07
C ALA A 225 -15.20 19.41 -12.36
N ALA A 226 -15.88 19.62 -13.48
CA ALA A 226 -15.18 19.79 -14.75
C ALA A 226 -14.26 21.02 -14.68
N ARG A 227 -13.00 20.83 -15.06
CA ARG A 227 -12.06 21.96 -15.12
C ARG A 227 -12.43 22.84 -16.30
N SER A 228 -12.43 24.15 -16.10
CA SER A 228 -12.54 25.13 -17.18
C SER A 228 -11.33 25.03 -18.12
N LYS A 229 -11.55 25.37 -19.38
CA LYS A 229 -10.44 25.46 -20.34
C LYS A 229 -9.42 26.50 -19.86
N GLY A 230 -8.15 26.15 -19.95
CA GLY A 230 -7.07 27.08 -19.63
C GLY A 230 -7.01 28.28 -20.59
N VAL A 231 -6.32 29.33 -20.22
CA VAL A 231 -6.07 30.49 -21.07
C VAL A 231 -4.81 30.21 -21.89
N MET A 232 -4.92 30.34 -23.21
CA MET A 232 -3.76 30.28 -24.11
C MET A 232 -3.06 31.63 -24.09
N VAL A 233 -1.76 31.62 -23.84
CA VAL A 233 -0.91 32.82 -23.87
C VAL A 233 -0.11 32.84 -25.18
N LYS A 234 0.21 34.04 -25.69
CA LYS A 234 0.85 34.22 -26.99
C LYS A 234 2.38 34.10 -26.91
N ASP A 235 2.94 34.53 -25.79
CA ASP A 235 4.39 34.53 -25.58
C ASP A 235 4.75 34.38 -24.10
N VAL A 236 6.05 34.36 -23.82
CA VAL A 236 6.61 34.21 -22.46
C VAL A 236 6.24 35.39 -21.56
N ASN A 237 6.17 36.62 -22.09
CA ASN A 237 5.87 37.79 -21.31
C ASN A 237 4.42 37.75 -20.81
N GLU A 238 3.48 37.34 -21.67
CA GLU A 238 2.08 37.16 -21.29
C GLU A 238 1.93 36.02 -20.25
N LEU A 239 2.70 34.93 -20.37
CA LEU A 239 2.73 33.85 -19.36
C LEU A 239 3.21 34.38 -18.01
N VAL A 240 4.33 35.09 -17.98
CA VAL A 240 4.89 35.68 -16.76
C VAL A 240 3.91 36.65 -16.12
N ALA A 241 3.28 37.53 -16.91
CA ALA A 241 2.28 38.45 -16.42
C ALA A 241 1.07 37.72 -15.80
N ALA A 242 0.57 36.68 -16.46
CA ALA A 242 -0.53 35.85 -15.95
C ALA A 242 -0.18 35.11 -14.65
N LEU A 243 1.05 34.59 -14.52
CA LEU A 243 1.53 33.91 -13.30
C LEU A 243 1.70 34.92 -12.15
N LYS A 244 2.25 36.11 -12.42
CA LYS A 244 2.35 37.20 -11.42
C LYS A 244 0.96 37.65 -10.93
N GLN A 245 0.02 37.85 -11.85
CA GLN A 245 -1.36 38.20 -11.49
C GLN A 245 -2.03 37.18 -10.57
N LYS A 246 -1.67 35.87 -10.72
CA LYS A 246 -2.15 34.79 -9.86
C LYS A 246 -1.33 34.64 -8.56
N GLY A 247 -0.29 35.40 -8.34
CA GLY A 247 0.59 35.31 -7.16
C GLY A 247 1.44 34.05 -7.12
N LEU A 248 1.66 33.40 -8.27
CA LEU A 248 2.42 32.13 -8.36
C LEU A 248 3.93 32.36 -8.53
N ILE A 249 4.33 33.55 -8.97
CA ILE A 249 5.73 34.01 -9.05
C ILE A 249 5.81 35.48 -8.63
N GLN A 250 7.00 35.90 -8.13
CA GLN A 250 7.32 37.28 -7.78
C GLN A 250 7.75 38.13 -8.98
#